data_814dc7691a71e072aecf1140e3a0f526
#
_entry.id   814dc7691a71e072aecf1140e3a0f526
#
_cell.length_a   1.000
_cell.length_b   1.000
_cell.length_c   1.000
_cell.angle_alpha   90.00
_cell.angle_beta   90.00
_cell.angle_gamma   90.00
#
_symmetry.space_group_name_H-M   'P 1'
#
loop_
_entity.id
_entity.type
_entity.pdbx_description
1 polymer ?
#
loop_
_entity_poly.entity_id
_entity_poly.type
_entity_poly.pdbx_seq_one_letter_code
_entity_poly.pdbx_strand_id
1 'polypeptide(L)' 'HARPASDFVMLAKKYESKITICKEGGEPVNAKSVVRLLAEGIGQGTKAELAAEGPDEAEAIEALADLVASGFGE' A
#
# COMPACT_ATOMS: atom_id res chain seq x y z
N HIS A 1 -10.23 -0.99 10.86
CA HIS A 1 -10.00 -1.33 9.48
C HIS A 1 -9.66 -0.13 8.61
N ALA A 2 -10.27 1.03 8.83
CA ALA A 2 -9.89 2.24 8.11
C ALA A 2 -8.52 2.75 8.55
N ARG A 3 -8.14 2.54 9.80
CA ARG A 3 -6.86 3.00 10.33
C ARG A 3 -5.66 2.32 9.67
N PRO A 4 -5.63 1.00 9.51
CA PRO A 4 -4.52 0.36 8.79
C PRO A 4 -4.37 0.86 7.35
N ALA A 5 -5.47 1.07 6.64
CA ALA A 5 -5.42 1.61 5.29
C ALA A 5 -4.92 3.05 5.30
N SER A 6 -5.37 3.85 6.26
CA SER A 6 -4.94 5.24 6.41
C SER A 6 -3.45 5.33 6.70
N ASP A 7 -2.94 4.51 7.62
CA ASP A 7 -1.52 4.48 7.95
C ASP A 7 -0.66 4.10 6.75
N PHE A 8 -1.11 3.13 5.97
CA PHE A 8 -0.43 2.70 4.76
C PHE A 8 -0.37 3.85 3.74
N VAL A 9 -1.49 4.52 3.51
CA VAL A 9 -1.55 5.64 2.58
C VAL A 9 -0.67 6.80 3.03
N MET A 10 -0.66 7.11 4.33
CA MET A 10 0.18 8.18 4.86
C MET A 10 1.66 7.88 4.63
N LEU A 11 2.07 6.63 4.81
CA LEU A 11 3.44 6.24 4.54
C LEU A 11 3.75 6.33 3.04
N ALA A 12 2.85 5.84 2.19
CA ALA A 12 3.02 5.89 0.74
C ALA A 12 3.18 7.33 0.25
N LYS A 13 2.44 8.27 0.84
CA LYS A 13 2.50 9.68 0.44
C LYS A 13 3.83 10.36 0.74
N LYS A 14 4.67 9.77 1.57
CA LYS A 14 6.00 10.32 1.88
C LYS A 14 6.98 10.16 0.72
N TYR A 15 6.66 9.29 -0.22
CA TYR A 15 7.53 8.99 -1.36
C TYR A 15 7.01 9.66 -2.62
N GLU A 16 7.95 10.07 -3.48
CA GLU A 16 7.60 10.72 -4.75
C GLU A 16 7.16 9.72 -5.81
N SER A 17 7.62 8.48 -5.70
CA SER A 17 7.31 7.43 -6.67
C SER A 17 5.81 7.19 -6.78
N LYS A 18 5.38 6.80 -7.96
CA LYS A 18 4.03 6.31 -8.18
C LYS A 18 3.95 4.91 -7.60
N ILE A 19 3.04 4.70 -6.68
CA ILE A 19 2.93 3.43 -5.95
C ILE A 19 1.55 2.84 -6.19
N THR A 20 1.52 1.55 -6.54
CA THR A 20 0.28 0.82 -6.71
C THR A 20 0.31 -0.42 -5.85
N ILE A 21 -0.87 -0.88 -5.44
CA ILE A 21 -1.04 -2.12 -4.71
C ILE A 21 -2.14 -2.92 -5.40
N CYS A 22 -1.88 -4.21 -5.58
CA CYS A 22 -2.81 -5.11 -6.24
C CYS A 22 -3.04 -6.32 -5.35
N LYS A 23 -4.29 -6.51 -4.91
CA LYS A 23 -4.60 -7.72 -4.14
C LYS A 23 -4.68 -8.92 -5.07
N GLU A 24 -4.49 -10.11 -4.51
CA GLU A 24 -4.60 -11.35 -5.27
C GLU A 24 -5.98 -11.44 -5.94
N GLY A 25 -5.97 -11.60 -7.25
CA GLY A 25 -7.21 -11.67 -8.03
C GLY A 25 -7.86 -10.33 -8.34
N GLY A 26 -7.25 -9.22 -7.91
CA GLY A 26 -7.78 -7.89 -8.16
C GLY A 26 -6.97 -7.10 -9.17
N GLU A 27 -7.28 -5.82 -9.28
CA GLU A 27 -6.57 -4.90 -10.17
C GLU A 27 -5.68 -3.95 -9.36
N PRO A 28 -4.57 -3.46 -9.95
CA PRO A 28 -3.73 -2.48 -9.29
C PRO A 28 -4.50 -1.19 -9.01
N VAL A 29 -4.36 -0.67 -7.80
CA VAL A 29 -4.98 0.60 -7.41
C VAL A 29 -3.92 1.52 -6.82
N ASN A 30 -4.21 2.82 -6.82
CA ASN A 30 -3.30 3.81 -6.28
C ASN A 30 -3.13 3.61 -4.77
N ALA A 31 -1.92 3.29 -4.34
CA ALA A 31 -1.61 3.07 -2.92
C ALA A 31 -1.69 4.34 -2.08
N LYS A 32 -1.82 5.50 -2.73
CA LYS A 32 -1.93 6.80 -2.04
C LYS A 32 -3.39 7.23 -1.85
N SER A 33 -4.33 6.31 -2.06
CA SER A 33 -5.77 6.61 -1.90
C SER A 33 -6.42 5.65 -0.91
N VAL A 34 -6.83 6.18 0.24
CA VAL A 34 -7.56 5.41 1.25
C VAL A 34 -8.85 4.84 0.68
N VAL A 35 -9.56 5.65 -0.09
CA VAL A 35 -10.83 5.24 -0.69
C VAL A 35 -10.65 4.03 -1.59
N ARG A 36 -9.60 4.04 -2.41
CA ARG A 36 -9.33 2.92 -3.32
C ARG A 36 -8.97 1.66 -2.55
N LEU A 37 -8.15 1.77 -1.52
CA LEU A 37 -7.76 0.62 -0.70
C LEU A 37 -8.97 0.00 -0.01
N LEU A 38 -9.84 0.81 0.56
CA LEU A 38 -11.04 0.32 1.23
C LEU A 38 -12.01 -0.30 0.23
N ALA A 39 -12.16 0.31 -0.94
CA ALA A 39 -13.04 -0.20 -1.98
C ALA A 39 -12.62 -1.58 -2.48
N GLU A 40 -11.30 -1.84 -2.51
CA GLU A 40 -10.76 -3.14 -2.93
C GLU A 40 -10.69 -4.15 -1.77
N GLY A 41 -11.03 -3.75 -0.57
CA GLY A 41 -10.96 -4.62 0.58
C GLY A 41 -9.55 -4.99 1.01
N ILE A 42 -8.58 -4.14 0.71
CA ILE A 42 -7.18 -4.38 1.06
C ILE A 42 -6.95 -3.99 2.52
N GLY A 43 -6.42 -4.92 3.29
CA GLY A 43 -6.13 -4.70 4.70
C GLY A 43 -5.35 -5.85 5.28
N GLN A 44 -5.39 -5.98 6.60
CA GLN A 44 -4.69 -7.04 7.31
C GLN A 44 -5.09 -8.42 6.79
N GLY A 45 -4.11 -9.24 6.52
CA GLY A 45 -4.34 -10.59 6.01
C GLY A 45 -4.52 -10.69 4.50
N THR A 46 -4.58 -9.56 3.81
CA THR A 46 -4.72 -9.53 2.36
C THR A 46 -3.36 -9.82 1.71
N LYS A 47 -3.35 -10.75 0.77
CA LYS A 47 -2.16 -10.96 -0.06
C LYS A 47 -2.18 -9.94 -1.19
N ALA A 48 -1.13 -9.17 -1.30
CA ALA A 48 -1.07 -8.09 -2.26
C ALA A 48 0.35 -7.92 -2.81
N GLU A 49 0.42 -7.38 -4.01
CA GLU A 49 1.68 -7.04 -4.66
C GLU A 49 1.82 -5.52 -4.69
N LEU A 50 3.02 -5.06 -4.38
CA LEU A 50 3.35 -3.65 -4.43
C LEU A 50 4.19 -3.36 -5.65
N ALA A 51 3.94 -2.24 -6.30
CA ALA A 51 4.76 -1.76 -7.38
C ALA A 51 5.01 -0.27 -7.19
N ALA A 52 6.21 0.16 -7.48
CA ALA A 52 6.56 1.57 -7.41
C ALA A 52 7.42 1.94 -8.59
N GLU A 53 7.24 3.16 -9.09
CA GLU A 53 8.00 3.68 -10.21
C GLU A 53 8.34 5.13 -9.92
N GLY A 54 9.64 5.43 -9.84
CA GLY A 54 10.09 6.76 -9.53
C GLY A 54 11.46 6.79 -8.87
N PRO A 55 11.91 7.99 -8.46
CA PRO A 55 13.27 8.16 -7.93
C PRO A 55 13.53 7.44 -6.61
N ASP A 56 12.52 7.22 -5.79
CA ASP A 56 12.65 6.55 -4.49
C ASP A 56 11.89 5.23 -4.42
N GLU A 57 11.70 4.58 -5.58
CA GLU A 57 10.88 3.37 -5.66
C GLU A 57 11.37 2.24 -4.76
N ALA A 58 12.67 2.02 -4.67
CA ALA A 58 13.21 0.95 -3.83
C ALA A 58 12.93 1.18 -2.35
N GLU A 59 13.14 2.41 -1.89
CA GLU A 59 12.87 2.79 -0.50
C GLU A 59 11.39 2.69 -0.18
N ALA A 60 10.54 3.12 -1.12
CA ALA A 60 9.09 3.07 -0.95
C ALA A 60 8.60 1.62 -0.80
N ILE A 61 9.06 0.74 -1.67
CA ILE A 61 8.66 -0.67 -1.63
C ILE A 61 9.12 -1.31 -0.32
N GLU A 62 10.36 -1.06 0.10
CA GLU A 62 10.89 -1.64 1.33
C GLU A 62 10.06 -1.19 2.54
N ALA A 63 9.79 0.11 2.65
CA ALA A 63 9.03 0.63 3.79
C ALA A 63 7.59 0.11 3.81
N LEU A 64 6.94 0.07 2.66
CA LEU A 64 5.56 -0.41 2.58
C LEU A 64 5.46 -1.91 2.79
N ALA A 65 6.42 -2.68 2.28
CA ALA A 65 6.46 -4.11 2.51
C ALA A 65 6.63 -4.44 3.98
N ASP A 66 7.46 -3.68 4.70
CA ASP A 66 7.64 -3.85 6.14
C ASP A 66 6.34 -3.57 6.89
N LEU A 67 5.61 -2.55 6.49
CA LEU A 67 4.33 -2.21 7.10
C LEU A 67 3.29 -3.33 6.88
N VAL A 68 3.24 -3.85 5.66
CA VAL A 68 2.33 -4.97 5.33
C VAL A 68 2.71 -6.21 6.13
N ALA A 69 4.01 -6.50 6.24
CA ALA A 69 4.49 -7.66 7.01
C ALA A 69 4.13 -7.55 8.49
N SER A 70 4.01 -6.34 9.02
CA SER A 70 3.61 -6.11 10.41
C SER A 70 2.08 -6.04 10.60
N GLY A 71 1.31 -6.45 9.58
CA GLY A 71 -0.15 -6.42 9.64
C GLY A 71 -0.74 -5.02 9.49
N PHE A 72 -0.13 -4.19 8.66
CA PHE A 72 -0.53 -2.80 8.44
C PHE A 72 -0.47 -1.95 9.71
N GLY A 73 0.47 -2.27 10.59
CA GLY A 73 0.68 -1.50 11.80
C GLY A 73 -0.15 -1.92 12.99
N GLU A 74 -0.81 -3.06 12.90
CA GLU A 74 -1.59 -3.60 14.01
C GLU A 74 -0.84 -4.61 14.84
#